data_55cf9ea0b21718c892378deecf44191a
#
_entry.id   55cf9ea0b21718c892378deecf44191a
#
_cell.length_a   1.000
_cell.length_b   1.000
_cell.length_c   1.000
_cell.angle_alpha   90.00
_cell.angle_beta   90.00
_cell.angle_gamma   90.00
#
_symmetry.space_group_name_H-M   'P 1'
#
loop_
_entity.id
_entity.type
_entity.pdbx_description
1 polymer ?
#
loop_
_entity_poly.entity_id
_entity_poly.type
_entity_poly.pdbx_seq_one_letter_code
_entity_poly.pdbx_strand_id
1 'polypeptide(L)'
;PPRLTPRPPGSSLPSIMTYTIPEHRRGQIRRILEXXDDARSVVLTTHLNADGDGCGSQAALLELLLDRGKEGWVVNPTPFPELYRFLFPDPSRILHAGSEEALRRSQAADLVVVLDTAEVPRIGRVNPLVRGRRKVVIDHHPPGDRPIEGFQLVDTSAAAVGELVFDILAEAGGPWTPISVDGLYTAILTDTGSFRFSNATPNVLRVAAELVERGASPDDLYRRVYGSHPMRRFRLLRRALDTLDTAHRGQVAWMVIPREAYARLGCEPDDLEGLVDVPREVRGAEVAVLFREMEDGEVKISFRSNGAADVNALALRFGGGGHVRASGAVISGELDEVIRDVVAAAGELVDAEEPAGLAAGEPER
;
A
#
# COMPACT_ATOMS: atom_id res chain seq x y z
N PRO A 1 -10.48 -22.00 11.88
CA PRO A 1 -9.44 -21.87 12.90
C PRO A 1 -9.97 -22.36 14.25
N PRO A 2 -9.18 -23.13 15.00
CA PRO A 2 -9.63 -23.60 16.31
C PRO A 2 -9.89 -22.42 17.24
N ARG A 3 -11.03 -22.41 17.89
CA ARG A 3 -11.34 -21.38 18.90
C ARG A 3 -10.35 -21.53 20.06
N LEU A 4 -9.75 -20.42 20.45
CA LEU A 4 -8.90 -20.39 21.63
C LEU A 4 -9.72 -20.81 22.86
N THR A 5 -9.23 -21.77 23.61
CA THR A 5 -9.86 -22.15 24.86
C THR A 5 -9.76 -20.98 25.85
N PRO A 6 -10.83 -20.71 26.64
CA PRO A 6 -10.76 -19.66 27.64
C PRO A 6 -9.65 -19.97 28.67
N ARG A 7 -8.87 -18.95 28.99
CA ARG A 7 -7.84 -19.08 30.03
C ARG A 7 -8.48 -19.35 31.41
N PRO A 8 -7.83 -20.14 32.25
CA PRO A 8 -8.31 -20.35 33.62
C PRO A 8 -8.28 -19.03 34.41
N PRO A 9 -9.26 -18.79 35.29
CA PRO A 9 -9.27 -17.60 36.13
C PRO A 9 -8.03 -17.59 37.06
N GLY A 10 -7.37 -16.43 37.16
CA GLY A 10 -6.19 -16.25 37.99
C GLY A 10 -4.85 -16.29 37.29
N SER A 11 -4.79 -16.51 35.95
CA SER A 11 -3.53 -16.38 35.23
C SER A 11 -3.25 -14.85 35.02
N SER A 12 -2.20 -14.35 35.68
CA SER A 12 -1.71 -13.00 35.42
C SER A 12 -1.34 -12.89 33.92
N LEU A 13 -1.83 -11.87 33.26
CA LEU A 13 -1.31 -11.53 31.94
C LEU A 13 0.19 -11.26 32.08
N PRO A 14 1.03 -11.77 31.20
CA PRO A 14 2.40 -11.28 31.16
C PRO A 14 2.36 -9.76 31.04
N SER A 15 3.27 -9.06 31.70
CA SER A 15 3.39 -7.60 31.57
C SER A 15 3.29 -7.25 30.07
N ILE A 16 2.52 -6.25 29.76
CA ILE A 16 2.40 -5.79 28.38
C ILE A 16 3.82 -5.59 27.85
N MET A 17 4.24 -6.49 26.96
CA MET A 17 5.59 -6.39 26.43
C MET A 17 5.66 -5.13 25.54
N THR A 18 6.46 -4.20 25.98
CA THR A 18 6.78 -3.01 25.20
C THR A 18 7.33 -3.46 23.84
N TYR A 19 7.03 -2.74 22.79
CA TYR A 19 7.60 -3.03 21.48
C TYR A 19 9.14 -2.99 21.56
N THR A 20 9.78 -3.89 20.88
CA THR A 20 11.23 -3.90 20.74
C THR A 20 11.58 -4.15 19.27
N ILE A 21 12.49 -3.35 18.76
CA ILE A 21 12.97 -3.49 17.38
C ILE A 21 13.50 -4.92 17.17
N PRO A 22 13.01 -5.64 16.14
CA PRO A 22 13.55 -6.97 15.85
C PRO A 22 15.07 -6.95 15.63
N GLU A 23 15.77 -7.88 16.25
CA GLU A 23 17.23 -7.90 16.27
C GLU A 23 17.84 -7.94 14.85
N HIS A 24 17.18 -8.69 13.95
CA HIS A 24 17.67 -8.80 12.56
C HIS A 24 17.65 -7.48 11.80
N ARG A 25 16.85 -6.49 12.21
CA ARG A 25 16.78 -5.16 11.57
C ARG A 25 17.85 -4.20 12.08
N ARG A 26 18.31 -4.34 13.34
CA ARG A 26 19.13 -3.33 14.02
C ARG A 26 20.39 -2.95 13.26
N GLY A 27 21.11 -3.94 12.72
CA GLY A 27 22.34 -3.67 11.97
C GLY A 27 22.11 -2.84 10.73
N GLN A 28 21.05 -3.16 9.98
CA GLN A 28 20.68 -2.42 8.78
C GLN A 28 20.19 -1.01 9.13
N ILE A 29 19.41 -0.86 10.21
CA ILE A 29 18.91 0.43 10.68
C ILE A 29 20.08 1.36 11.04
N ARG A 30 21.06 0.89 11.82
CA ARG A 30 22.24 1.68 12.17
C ARG A 30 23.01 2.13 10.94
N ARG A 31 23.13 1.25 9.96
CA ARG A 31 23.80 1.59 8.71
C ARG A 31 23.01 2.63 7.90
N ILE A 32 21.69 2.59 7.95
CA ILE A 32 20.83 3.61 7.32
C ILE A 32 21.05 4.97 8.03
N LEU A 33 21.05 4.99 9.34
CA LEU A 33 21.30 6.21 10.12
C LEU A 33 22.68 6.80 9.81
N GLU A 34 23.69 5.97 9.66
CA GLU A 34 25.00 6.43 9.17
C GLU A 34 24.89 7.04 7.77
N UNK A 35 24.07 6.48 6.90
CA UNK A 35 23.88 6.86 5.71
C UNK A 35 23.19 8.03 5.67
N UNK A 36 22.31 8.46 6.53
CA UNK A 36 21.66 9.51 6.70
C UNK A 36 22.43 10.54 7.13
N ASP A 37 23.38 10.34 8.20
CA ASP A 37 24.24 11.35 8.85
C ASP A 37 25.33 11.92 7.92
N ASP A 38 25.89 11.09 7.08
CA ASP A 38 26.90 11.48 6.07
C ASP A 38 26.35 12.42 4.98
N ALA A 39 25.07 12.36 4.69
CA ALA A 39 24.45 13.15 3.61
C ALA A 39 24.10 14.57 4.10
N ARG A 40 24.22 15.56 3.23
CA ARG A 40 23.70 16.93 3.45
C ARG A 40 22.32 17.07 2.81
N SER A 41 22.15 16.47 1.64
CA SER A 41 20.92 16.59 0.85
C SER A 41 20.38 15.20 0.52
N VAL A 42 19.08 15.00 0.76
CA VAL A 42 18.43 13.71 0.60
C VAL A 42 17.14 13.88 -0.23
N VAL A 43 16.97 13.00 -1.18
CA VAL A 43 15.69 12.90 -1.93
C VAL A 43 14.99 11.61 -1.47
N LEU A 44 13.71 11.75 -1.10
CA LEU A 44 12.81 10.64 -0.77
C LEU A 44 11.92 10.37 -1.98
N THR A 45 11.74 9.11 -2.32
CA THR A 45 10.82 8.69 -3.39
C THR A 45 10.10 7.42 -2.99
N THR A 46 8.98 7.14 -3.64
CA THR A 46 8.22 5.90 -3.49
C THR A 46 7.74 5.41 -4.85
N HIS A 47 6.83 4.47 -4.87
CA HIS A 47 6.33 3.86 -6.10
C HIS A 47 5.34 4.75 -6.87
N LEU A 48 5.03 4.36 -8.10
CA LEU A 48 3.95 4.92 -8.93
C LEU A 48 2.63 4.87 -8.15
N ASN A 49 1.88 5.99 -8.16
CA ASN A 49 0.62 6.12 -7.45
C ASN A 49 0.80 5.87 -5.94
N ALA A 50 1.65 6.69 -5.34
CA ALA A 50 1.97 6.64 -3.91
C ALA A 50 0.69 6.51 -3.06
N ASP A 51 0.73 5.61 -2.10
CA ASP A 51 -0.38 5.39 -1.16
C ASP A 51 -0.03 5.91 0.24
N GLY A 52 -0.82 5.49 1.23
CA GLY A 52 -0.63 5.97 2.60
C GLY A 52 0.66 5.46 3.24
N ASP A 53 1.12 4.24 2.89
CA ASP A 53 2.39 3.73 3.42
C ASP A 53 3.57 4.53 2.86
N GLY A 54 3.63 4.69 1.53
CA GLY A 54 4.68 5.48 0.91
C GLY A 54 4.69 6.92 1.40
N CYS A 55 3.52 7.59 1.42
CA CYS A 55 3.41 8.99 1.81
C CYS A 55 3.70 9.22 3.30
N GLY A 56 3.14 8.37 4.17
CA GLY A 56 3.33 8.47 5.62
C GLY A 56 4.78 8.21 6.03
N SER A 57 5.39 7.22 5.41
CA SER A 57 6.81 6.89 5.62
C SER A 57 7.72 8.03 5.15
N GLN A 58 7.41 8.65 3.99
CA GLN A 58 8.13 9.82 3.51
C GLN A 58 8.03 11.00 4.50
N ALA A 59 6.82 11.25 5.03
CA ALA A 59 6.62 12.36 5.97
C ALA A 59 7.45 12.15 7.25
N ALA A 60 7.40 10.96 7.84
CA ALA A 60 8.14 10.65 9.06
C ALA A 60 9.67 10.73 8.86
N LEU A 61 10.15 10.17 7.76
CA LEU A 61 11.59 10.19 7.49
C LEU A 61 12.08 11.60 7.13
N LEU A 62 11.23 12.40 6.45
CA LEU A 62 11.57 13.80 6.18
C LEU A 62 11.76 14.59 7.48
N GLU A 63 10.88 14.38 8.48
CA GLU A 63 11.01 15.03 9.78
C GLU A 63 12.35 14.66 10.46
N LEU A 64 12.74 13.38 10.39
CA LEU A 64 14.04 12.94 10.92
C LEU A 64 15.22 13.67 10.22
N LEU A 65 15.14 13.79 8.89
CA LEU A 65 16.18 14.46 8.12
C LEU A 65 16.28 15.95 8.49
N LEU A 66 15.12 16.63 8.58
CA LEU A 66 15.07 18.06 8.92
C LEU A 66 15.57 18.31 10.36
N ASP A 67 15.18 17.46 11.31
CA ASP A 67 15.66 17.54 12.70
C ASP A 67 17.19 17.42 12.79
N ARG A 68 17.78 16.62 11.89
CA ARG A 68 19.23 16.46 11.78
C ARG A 68 19.91 17.54 10.93
N GLY A 69 19.16 18.59 10.55
CA GLY A 69 19.70 19.71 9.77
C GLY A 69 19.99 19.38 8.30
N LYS A 70 19.37 18.32 7.77
CA LYS A 70 19.58 17.90 6.39
C LYS A 70 18.60 18.62 5.47
N GLU A 71 18.99 18.81 4.21
CA GLU A 71 18.07 19.27 3.17
C GLU A 71 17.31 18.07 2.61
N GLY A 72 15.98 18.04 2.76
CA GLY A 72 15.15 16.93 2.34
C GLY A 72 14.04 17.34 1.37
N TRP A 73 13.81 16.54 0.33
CA TRP A 73 12.72 16.73 -0.62
C TRP A 73 12.06 15.39 -0.97
N VAL A 74 10.78 15.45 -1.25
CA VAL A 74 10.00 14.33 -1.80
C VAL A 74 9.87 14.51 -3.31
N VAL A 75 10.29 13.51 -4.08
CA VAL A 75 10.18 13.50 -5.55
C VAL A 75 9.55 12.16 -5.96
N ASN A 76 8.25 12.17 -6.25
CA ASN A 76 7.53 10.93 -6.59
C ASN A 76 7.30 10.81 -8.10
N PRO A 77 7.22 9.57 -8.64
CA PRO A 77 7.07 9.35 -10.08
C PRO A 77 5.73 9.82 -10.65
N THR A 78 4.69 9.87 -9.82
CA THR A 78 3.35 10.40 -10.13
C THR A 78 3.06 11.60 -9.23
N PRO A 79 2.06 12.43 -9.56
CA PRO A 79 1.68 13.52 -8.66
C PRO A 79 1.41 13.03 -7.24
N PHE A 80 1.81 13.82 -6.26
CA PHE A 80 1.59 13.48 -4.85
C PHE A 80 0.08 13.49 -4.56
N PRO A 81 -0.46 12.42 -3.96
CA PRO A 81 -1.91 12.35 -3.72
C PRO A 81 -2.40 13.44 -2.78
N GLU A 82 -3.47 14.12 -3.16
CA GLU A 82 -4.06 15.20 -2.35
C GLU A 82 -4.51 14.70 -0.99
N LEU A 83 -4.97 13.45 -0.94
CA LEU A 83 -5.45 12.78 0.28
C LEU A 83 -4.43 12.81 1.43
N TYR A 84 -3.13 12.74 1.11
CA TYR A 84 -2.06 12.67 2.12
C TYR A 84 -1.30 13.99 2.30
N ARG A 85 -1.75 15.09 1.66
CA ARG A 85 -1.07 16.39 1.78
C ARG A 85 -1.04 16.95 3.20
N PHE A 86 -1.99 16.54 4.04
CA PHE A 86 -2.02 16.98 5.43
C PHE A 86 -0.77 16.56 6.23
N LEU A 87 -0.02 15.58 5.72
CA LEU A 87 1.24 15.13 6.32
C LEU A 87 2.43 16.04 5.94
N PHE A 88 2.23 17.01 5.06
CA PHE A 88 3.31 17.88 4.56
C PHE A 88 2.89 19.36 4.69
N PRO A 89 3.07 19.93 5.89
CA PRO A 89 2.70 21.35 6.11
C PRO A 89 3.51 22.32 5.26
N ASP A 90 4.72 21.95 4.84
CA ASP A 90 5.52 22.71 3.89
C ASP A 90 5.40 22.05 2.49
N PRO A 91 4.46 22.50 1.64
CA PRO A 91 4.28 21.90 0.31
C PRO A 91 5.47 22.11 -0.63
N SER A 92 6.39 23.05 -0.32
CA SER A 92 7.59 23.27 -1.13
C SER A 92 8.56 22.08 -1.09
N ARG A 93 8.39 21.18 -0.10
CA ARG A 93 9.18 19.96 0.02
C ARG A 93 8.75 18.86 -0.94
N ILE A 94 7.56 18.99 -1.54
CA ILE A 94 7.04 18.02 -2.52
C ILE A 94 7.30 18.58 -3.93
N LEU A 95 8.16 17.91 -4.69
CA LEU A 95 8.53 18.34 -6.03
C LEU A 95 7.93 17.39 -7.07
N HIS A 96 7.38 17.94 -8.11
CA HIS A 96 6.89 17.17 -9.25
C HIS A 96 8.09 16.63 -10.05
N ALA A 97 8.15 15.33 -10.31
CA ALA A 97 9.31 14.69 -10.97
C ALA A 97 9.64 15.24 -12.36
N GLY A 98 8.67 15.91 -13.01
CA GLY A 98 8.90 16.58 -14.32
C GLY A 98 9.43 18.01 -14.21
N SER A 99 9.60 18.56 -13.02
CA SER A 99 10.04 19.94 -12.84
C SER A 99 11.56 20.08 -12.89
N GLU A 100 12.04 21.26 -13.29
CA GLU A 100 13.48 21.59 -13.26
C GLU A 100 14.05 21.49 -11.86
N GLU A 101 13.27 21.87 -10.84
CA GLU A 101 13.70 21.81 -9.45
C GLU A 101 13.89 20.36 -9.01
N ALA A 102 12.97 19.46 -9.35
CA ALA A 102 13.12 18.05 -9.05
C ALA A 102 14.37 17.45 -9.71
N LEU A 103 14.62 17.80 -10.97
CA LEU A 103 15.84 17.38 -11.69
C LEU A 103 17.09 17.88 -10.95
N ARG A 104 17.11 19.17 -10.66
CA ARG A 104 18.25 19.80 -9.99
C ARG A 104 18.52 19.18 -8.62
N ARG A 105 17.47 19.02 -7.78
CA ARG A 105 17.61 18.44 -6.44
C ARG A 105 18.01 16.96 -6.51
N SER A 106 17.42 16.20 -7.43
CA SER A 106 17.74 14.78 -7.58
C SER A 106 19.20 14.56 -8.03
N GLN A 107 19.67 15.40 -8.97
CA GLN A 107 21.05 15.31 -9.45
C GLN A 107 22.08 15.78 -8.42
N ALA A 108 21.68 16.68 -7.52
CA ALA A 108 22.56 17.18 -6.47
C ALA A 108 22.52 16.35 -5.18
N ALA A 109 21.55 15.44 -5.06
CA ALA A 109 21.36 14.68 -3.82
C ALA A 109 22.59 13.80 -3.48
N ASP A 110 23.03 13.87 -2.23
CA ASP A 110 24.07 12.98 -1.71
C ASP A 110 23.51 11.56 -1.50
N LEU A 111 22.21 11.48 -1.21
CA LEU A 111 21.53 10.23 -0.91
C LEU A 111 20.11 10.26 -1.46
N VAL A 112 19.65 9.14 -1.97
CA VAL A 112 18.24 8.92 -2.33
C VAL A 112 17.73 7.79 -1.45
N VAL A 113 16.58 8.00 -0.80
CA VAL A 113 15.90 6.94 -0.05
C VAL A 113 14.64 6.56 -0.82
N VAL A 114 14.58 5.31 -1.20
CA VAL A 114 13.42 4.72 -1.88
C VAL A 114 12.61 3.97 -0.83
N LEU A 115 11.35 4.32 -0.71
CA LEU A 115 10.43 3.78 0.29
C LEU A 115 9.32 3.00 -0.41
N ASP A 116 8.96 1.87 0.15
CA ASP A 116 7.80 1.09 -0.24
C ASP A 116 7.87 0.52 -1.67
N THR A 117 9.07 0.34 -2.13
CA THR A 117 9.38 -0.46 -3.32
C THR A 117 10.87 -0.71 -3.43
N ALA A 118 11.26 -1.92 -3.81
CA ALA A 118 12.63 -2.24 -4.18
C ALA A 118 12.81 -2.40 -5.70
N GLU A 119 11.81 -2.02 -6.52
CA GLU A 119 11.78 -2.32 -7.95
C GLU A 119 11.96 -1.07 -8.84
N VAL A 120 12.92 -1.13 -9.77
CA VAL A 120 13.22 -0.03 -10.71
C VAL A 120 11.98 0.43 -11.49
N PRO A 121 11.15 -0.45 -12.07
CA PRO A 121 9.98 0.04 -12.81
C PRO A 121 9.00 0.84 -11.96
N ARG A 122 8.90 0.54 -10.66
CA ARG A 122 7.93 1.19 -9.79
C ARG A 122 8.30 2.63 -9.42
N ILE A 123 9.59 3.02 -9.50
CA ILE A 123 9.99 4.41 -9.31
C ILE A 123 9.97 5.23 -10.62
N GLY A 124 9.55 4.61 -11.72
CA GLY A 124 9.20 5.26 -12.98
C GLY A 124 10.15 6.37 -13.42
N ARG A 125 9.59 7.56 -13.64
CA ARG A 125 10.34 8.72 -14.13
C ARG A 125 11.36 9.29 -13.12
N VAL A 126 11.36 8.85 -11.88
CA VAL A 126 12.39 9.26 -10.90
C VAL A 126 13.70 8.52 -11.16
N ASN A 127 13.64 7.27 -11.66
CA ASN A 127 14.84 6.45 -11.88
C ASN A 127 15.93 7.18 -12.69
N PRO A 128 15.63 7.77 -13.86
CA PRO A 128 16.69 8.51 -14.60
C PRO A 128 17.19 9.76 -13.86
N LEU A 129 16.37 10.41 -13.02
CA LEU A 129 16.78 11.61 -12.26
C LEU A 129 17.84 11.29 -11.21
N VAL A 130 17.80 10.07 -10.64
CA VAL A 130 18.67 9.64 -9.53
C VAL A 130 19.76 8.66 -9.98
N ARG A 131 20.02 8.60 -11.28
CA ARG A 131 21.05 7.71 -11.83
C ARG A 131 22.42 8.08 -11.24
N GLY A 132 23.15 7.06 -10.79
CA GLY A 132 24.47 7.26 -10.18
C GLY A 132 24.48 7.80 -8.77
N ARG A 133 23.31 8.10 -8.19
CA ARG A 133 23.24 8.53 -6.78
C ARG A 133 23.31 7.33 -5.85
N ARG A 134 23.92 7.53 -4.69
CA ARG A 134 23.90 6.54 -3.60
C ARG A 134 22.45 6.34 -3.15
N LYS A 135 22.03 5.10 -2.96
CA LYS A 135 20.64 4.80 -2.61
C LYS A 135 20.53 3.92 -1.36
N VAL A 136 19.49 4.17 -0.60
CA VAL A 136 18.95 3.30 0.44
C VAL A 136 17.56 2.90 -0.01
N VAL A 137 17.23 1.63 0.12
CA VAL A 137 15.90 1.08 -0.20
C VAL A 137 15.31 0.52 1.10
N ILE A 138 14.12 0.94 1.44
CA ILE A 138 13.37 0.46 2.62
C ILE A 138 12.04 -0.08 2.12
N ASP A 139 11.83 -1.38 2.24
CA ASP A 139 10.68 -2.04 1.62
C ASP A 139 10.22 -3.25 2.43
N HIS A 140 8.96 -3.61 2.29
CA HIS A 140 8.39 -4.80 2.92
C HIS A 140 7.82 -5.81 1.90
N HIS A 141 7.99 -5.51 0.62
CA HIS A 141 7.48 -6.36 -0.46
C HIS A 141 8.44 -7.54 -0.77
N PRO A 142 7.92 -8.66 -1.28
CA PRO A 142 8.78 -9.72 -1.80
C PRO A 142 9.69 -9.21 -2.94
N PRO A 143 10.91 -9.75 -3.04
CA PRO A 143 11.83 -9.33 -4.11
C PRO A 143 11.25 -9.58 -5.51
N GLY A 144 11.42 -8.61 -6.38
CA GLY A 144 11.04 -8.72 -7.79
C GLY A 144 12.24 -8.94 -8.71
N ASP A 145 12.00 -8.83 -10.01
CA ASP A 145 12.99 -9.18 -11.05
C ASP A 145 14.01 -8.08 -11.36
N ARG A 146 13.68 -6.82 -11.04
CA ARG A 146 14.50 -5.67 -11.42
C ARG A 146 14.81 -4.78 -10.21
N PRO A 147 15.62 -5.31 -9.27
CA PRO A 147 15.85 -4.60 -8.00
C PRO A 147 16.61 -3.29 -8.19
N ILE A 148 16.28 -2.32 -7.33
CA ILE A 148 17.01 -1.04 -7.24
C ILE A 148 18.35 -1.31 -6.56
N GLU A 149 19.44 -0.88 -7.20
CA GLU A 149 20.78 -0.98 -6.61
C GLU A 149 20.92 0.00 -5.44
N GLY A 150 21.44 -0.48 -4.33
CA GLY A 150 21.64 0.34 -3.14
C GLY A 150 21.75 -0.49 -1.88
N PHE A 151 21.87 0.18 -0.74
CA PHE A 151 21.79 -0.47 0.57
C PHE A 151 20.33 -0.81 0.85
N GLN A 152 20.06 -2.04 1.27
CA GLN A 152 18.70 -2.56 1.38
C GLN A 152 18.33 -2.81 2.86
N LEU A 153 17.15 -2.34 3.26
CA LEU A 153 16.41 -2.84 4.41
C LEU A 153 15.07 -3.36 3.86
N VAL A 154 15.03 -4.63 3.55
CA VAL A 154 13.81 -5.27 3.02
C VAL A 154 13.40 -6.36 4.00
N ASP A 155 12.19 -6.24 4.56
CA ASP A 155 11.67 -7.20 5.52
C ASP A 155 10.19 -7.49 5.26
N THR A 156 9.92 -8.61 4.62
CA THR A 156 8.56 -9.04 4.26
C THR A 156 7.71 -9.45 5.47
N SER A 157 8.29 -9.47 6.67
CA SER A 157 7.51 -9.72 7.89
C SER A 157 6.95 -8.43 8.49
N ALA A 158 7.42 -7.26 8.03
CA ALA A 158 6.85 -5.97 8.42
C ALA A 158 5.48 -5.78 7.78
N ALA A 159 4.55 -5.21 8.52
CA ALA A 159 3.20 -4.98 8.03
C ALA A 159 3.12 -3.84 7.03
N ALA A 160 4.09 -2.92 7.09
CA ALA A 160 4.15 -1.68 6.29
C ALA A 160 5.59 -1.16 6.34
N VAL A 161 5.98 -0.34 5.38
CA VAL A 161 7.26 0.39 5.49
C VAL A 161 7.22 1.36 6.68
N GLY A 162 6.04 1.86 7.04
CA GLY A 162 5.87 2.65 8.26
C GLY A 162 6.35 1.95 9.52
N GLU A 163 6.25 0.60 9.61
CA GLU A 163 6.83 -0.15 10.73
C GLU A 163 8.37 -0.08 10.72
N LEU A 164 8.99 -0.19 9.55
CA LEU A 164 10.45 -0.10 9.40
C LEU A 164 10.97 1.31 9.68
N VAL A 165 10.25 2.34 9.23
CA VAL A 165 10.60 3.74 9.50
C VAL A 165 10.38 4.06 10.99
N PHE A 166 9.35 3.50 11.63
CA PHE A 166 9.20 3.59 13.10
C PHE A 166 10.46 3.06 13.79
N ASP A 167 10.95 1.88 13.38
CA ASP A 167 12.17 1.29 13.95
C ASP A 167 13.38 2.21 13.77
N ILE A 168 13.50 2.88 12.61
CA ILE A 168 14.59 3.84 12.34
C ILE A 168 14.47 5.04 13.29
N LEU A 169 13.28 5.62 13.44
CA LEU A 169 13.07 6.75 14.36
C LEU A 169 13.32 6.33 15.81
N ALA A 170 12.89 5.13 16.20
CA ALA A 170 13.09 4.62 17.56
C ALA A 170 14.58 4.44 17.88
N GLU A 171 15.36 3.84 16.96
CA GLU A 171 16.82 3.69 17.13
C GLU A 171 17.53 5.06 17.14
N ALA A 172 16.99 6.04 16.38
CA ALA A 172 17.53 7.40 16.34
C ALA A 172 17.18 8.24 17.57
N GLY A 173 16.17 7.84 18.37
CA GLY A 173 15.68 8.61 19.50
C GLY A 173 14.62 9.67 19.16
N GLY A 174 14.05 9.62 17.98
CA GLY A 174 13.09 10.58 17.45
C GLY A 174 13.57 11.20 16.14
N PRO A 175 12.97 12.32 15.69
CA PRO A 175 11.98 13.14 16.41
C PRO A 175 10.56 12.55 16.37
N TRP A 176 9.84 12.73 17.45
CA TRP A 176 8.44 12.31 17.55
C TRP A 176 7.54 13.55 17.40
N THR A 177 7.66 14.22 16.25
CA THR A 177 6.78 15.35 15.92
C THR A 177 5.36 14.84 15.61
N PRO A 178 4.35 15.71 15.70
CA PRO A 178 3.00 15.29 15.24
C PRO A 178 3.01 14.75 13.80
N ILE A 179 3.84 15.32 12.91
CA ILE A 179 3.92 14.85 11.52
C ILE A 179 4.54 13.45 11.43
N SER A 180 5.64 13.19 12.16
CA SER A 180 6.24 11.86 12.11
C SER A 180 5.29 10.81 12.72
N VAL A 181 4.62 11.14 13.81
CA VAL A 181 3.66 10.25 14.48
C VAL A 181 2.44 9.97 13.59
N ASP A 182 1.83 11.02 13.04
CA ASP A 182 0.66 10.89 12.15
C ASP A 182 1.03 10.16 10.85
N GLY A 183 2.22 10.44 10.29
CA GLY A 183 2.70 9.77 9.09
C GLY A 183 2.87 8.27 9.29
N LEU A 184 3.54 7.87 10.38
CA LEU A 184 3.74 6.45 10.69
C LEU A 184 2.43 5.73 10.97
N TYR A 185 1.52 6.40 11.71
CA TYR A 185 0.21 5.81 11.98
C TYR A 185 -0.60 5.64 10.68
N THR A 186 -0.56 6.66 9.80
CA THR A 186 -1.25 6.60 8.50
C THR A 186 -0.70 5.45 7.64
N ALA A 187 0.62 5.32 7.57
CA ALA A 187 1.29 4.24 6.83
C ALA A 187 0.78 2.86 7.29
N ILE A 188 0.82 2.62 8.59
CA ILE A 188 0.37 1.36 9.17
C ILE A 188 -1.14 1.16 8.97
N LEU A 189 -1.93 2.21 9.19
CA LEU A 189 -3.40 2.16 9.06
C LEU A 189 -3.81 1.73 7.65
N THR A 190 -3.18 2.30 6.64
CA THR A 190 -3.56 2.02 5.24
C THR A 190 -3.11 0.63 4.82
N ASP A 191 -1.88 0.25 5.10
CA ASP A 191 -1.33 -1.01 4.62
C ASP A 191 -1.85 -2.24 5.37
N THR A 192 -2.39 -2.04 6.57
CA THR A 192 -3.10 -3.10 7.31
C THR A 192 -4.61 -3.12 7.04
N GLY A 193 -5.10 -2.28 6.13
CA GLY A 193 -6.53 -2.15 5.86
C GLY A 193 -7.31 -1.80 7.14
N SER A 194 -6.81 -0.83 7.90
CA SER A 194 -7.34 -0.44 9.21
C SER A 194 -7.30 -1.62 10.20
N PHE A 195 -6.19 -2.34 10.22
CA PHE A 195 -5.91 -3.48 11.10
C PHE A 195 -6.81 -4.70 10.87
N ARG A 196 -7.43 -4.80 9.67
CA ARG A 196 -8.31 -5.93 9.31
C ARG A 196 -7.58 -7.02 8.53
N PHE A 197 -6.44 -6.71 7.91
CA PHE A 197 -5.72 -7.65 7.06
C PHE A 197 -4.84 -8.60 7.89
N SER A 198 -4.42 -9.70 7.29
CA SER A 198 -3.63 -10.73 7.97
C SER A 198 -2.23 -10.28 8.40
N ASN A 199 -1.73 -9.17 7.83
CA ASN A 199 -0.47 -8.55 8.23
C ASN A 199 -0.60 -7.69 9.51
N ALA A 200 -1.81 -7.56 10.09
CA ALA A 200 -2.01 -6.88 11.37
C ALA A 200 -1.47 -7.76 12.52
N THR A 201 -0.15 -7.84 12.62
CA THR A 201 0.57 -8.68 13.60
C THR A 201 0.54 -8.07 15.00
N PRO A 202 0.81 -8.87 16.06
CA PRO A 202 0.98 -8.30 17.41
C PRO A 202 2.05 -7.21 17.48
N ASN A 203 3.09 -7.28 16.66
CA ASN A 203 4.15 -6.24 16.64
C ASN A 203 3.62 -4.91 16.09
N VAL A 204 2.96 -4.93 14.94
CA VAL A 204 2.42 -3.69 14.36
C VAL A 204 1.34 -3.07 15.27
N LEU A 205 0.56 -3.89 15.97
CA LEU A 205 -0.41 -3.38 16.95
C LEU A 205 0.28 -2.70 18.15
N ARG A 206 1.45 -3.20 18.58
CA ARG A 206 2.24 -2.53 19.62
C ARG A 206 2.81 -1.21 19.12
N VAL A 207 3.32 -1.18 17.88
CA VAL A 207 3.79 0.06 17.24
C VAL A 207 2.64 1.08 17.16
N ALA A 208 1.46 0.64 16.71
CA ALA A 208 0.28 1.52 16.64
C ALA A 208 -0.11 2.06 18.03
N ALA A 209 -0.08 1.20 19.06
CA ALA A 209 -0.36 1.63 20.45
C ALA A 209 0.65 2.69 20.90
N GLU A 210 1.94 2.49 20.62
CA GLU A 210 2.99 3.46 20.97
C GLU A 210 2.79 4.79 20.22
N LEU A 211 2.39 4.75 18.96
CA LEU A 211 2.09 5.97 18.20
C LEU A 211 0.90 6.71 18.79
N VAL A 212 -0.14 5.99 19.27
CA VAL A 212 -1.27 6.62 19.98
C VAL A 212 -0.80 7.25 21.31
N GLU A 213 0.07 6.58 22.05
CA GLU A 213 0.66 7.16 23.28
C GLU A 213 1.47 8.42 22.98
N ARG A 214 2.05 8.52 21.77
CA ARG A 214 2.79 9.70 21.32
C ARG A 214 1.89 10.78 20.71
N GLY A 215 0.58 10.54 20.62
CA GLY A 215 -0.38 11.55 20.23
C GLY A 215 -1.11 11.32 18.91
N ALA A 216 -0.87 10.21 18.21
CA ALA A 216 -1.69 9.88 17.03
C ALA A 216 -3.17 9.78 17.44
N SER A 217 -4.04 10.37 16.64
CA SER A 217 -5.49 10.28 16.85
C SER A 217 -6.10 9.31 15.84
N PRO A 218 -6.40 8.06 16.23
CA PRO A 218 -6.94 7.07 15.28
C PRO A 218 -8.19 7.55 14.56
N ASP A 219 -9.11 8.19 15.29
CA ASP A 219 -10.36 8.70 14.72
C ASP A 219 -10.12 9.81 13.69
N ASP A 220 -9.25 10.77 14.01
CA ASP A 220 -8.96 11.89 13.11
C ASP A 220 -8.23 11.38 11.85
N LEU A 221 -7.23 10.54 12.02
CA LEU A 221 -6.46 9.99 10.89
C LEU A 221 -7.34 9.10 10.01
N TYR A 222 -8.15 8.22 10.62
CA TYR A 222 -9.11 7.40 9.86
C TYR A 222 -10.07 8.28 9.05
N ARG A 223 -10.61 9.34 9.70
CA ARG A 223 -11.54 10.25 9.02
C ARG A 223 -10.86 11.01 7.87
N ARG A 224 -9.60 11.42 8.02
CA ARG A 224 -8.84 12.08 6.95
C ARG A 224 -8.65 11.14 5.76
N VAL A 225 -8.27 9.90 6.02
CA VAL A 225 -7.95 8.91 4.97
C VAL A 225 -9.23 8.33 4.34
N TYR A 226 -10.22 7.96 5.14
CA TYR A 226 -11.39 7.20 4.66
C TYR A 226 -12.71 7.96 4.79
N GLY A 227 -12.73 9.04 5.53
CA GLY A 227 -13.97 9.77 5.83
C GLY A 227 -14.12 11.11 5.11
N SER A 228 -13.22 11.45 4.17
CA SER A 228 -13.20 12.77 3.53
C SER A 228 -13.43 12.72 2.01
N HIS A 229 -14.03 11.63 1.53
CA HIS A 229 -14.24 11.46 0.09
C HIS A 229 -15.29 12.44 -0.46
N PRO A 230 -15.05 13.00 -1.65
CA PRO A 230 -16.01 13.91 -2.29
C PRO A 230 -17.27 13.16 -2.77
N MET A 231 -18.37 13.89 -2.88
CA MET A 231 -19.67 13.31 -3.30
C MET A 231 -19.59 12.63 -4.68
N ARG A 232 -18.68 13.10 -5.56
CA ARG A 232 -18.51 12.46 -6.88
C ARG A 232 -18.09 11.00 -6.78
N ARG A 233 -17.26 10.63 -5.77
CA ARG A 233 -16.87 9.24 -5.51
C ARG A 233 -18.10 8.37 -5.16
N PHE A 234 -19.02 8.88 -4.31
CA PHE A 234 -20.22 8.12 -3.94
C PHE A 234 -21.18 7.97 -5.13
N ARG A 235 -21.23 8.97 -6.00
CA ARG A 235 -22.01 8.88 -7.23
C ARG A 235 -21.39 7.86 -8.20
N LEU A 236 -20.06 7.78 -8.27
CA LEU A 236 -19.36 6.79 -9.07
C LEU A 236 -19.58 5.38 -8.50
N LEU A 237 -19.41 5.21 -7.18
CA LEU A 237 -19.66 3.94 -6.50
C LEU A 237 -21.10 3.44 -6.76
N ARG A 238 -22.08 4.33 -6.69
CA ARG A 238 -23.47 3.94 -7.02
C ARG A 238 -23.56 3.35 -8.44
N ARG A 239 -22.89 3.97 -9.42
CA ARG A 239 -22.88 3.46 -10.79
C ARG A 239 -22.16 2.12 -10.90
N ALA A 240 -21.07 1.95 -10.18
CA ALA A 240 -20.33 0.69 -10.14
C ALA A 240 -21.16 -0.42 -9.48
N LEU A 241 -21.88 -0.10 -8.41
CA LEU A 241 -22.75 -1.06 -7.72
C LEU A 241 -23.88 -1.58 -8.63
N ASP A 242 -24.37 -0.77 -9.57
CA ASP A 242 -25.36 -1.21 -10.56
C ASP A 242 -24.83 -2.36 -11.46
N THR A 243 -23.49 -2.53 -11.51
CA THR A 243 -22.82 -3.58 -12.31
C THR A 243 -22.28 -4.73 -11.45
N LEU A 244 -22.50 -4.70 -10.14
CA LEU A 244 -21.98 -5.74 -9.25
C LEU A 244 -22.60 -7.08 -9.61
N ASP A 245 -21.77 -8.08 -9.87
CA ASP A 245 -22.23 -9.41 -10.26
C ASP A 245 -21.25 -10.47 -9.72
N THR A 246 -21.65 -11.73 -9.79
CA THR A 246 -20.90 -12.86 -9.28
C THR A 246 -20.93 -14.06 -10.23
N ALA A 247 -19.87 -14.87 -10.17
CA ALA A 247 -19.80 -16.13 -10.92
C ALA A 247 -19.15 -17.21 -10.03
N HIS A 248 -19.06 -18.44 -10.55
CA HIS A 248 -18.41 -19.56 -9.89
C HIS A 248 -18.95 -19.76 -8.46
N ARG A 249 -20.28 -19.90 -8.36
CA ARG A 249 -21.00 -20.12 -7.08
C ARG A 249 -20.80 -18.96 -6.08
N GLY A 250 -20.54 -17.75 -6.60
CA GLY A 250 -20.32 -16.56 -5.77
C GLY A 250 -18.86 -16.35 -5.32
N GLN A 251 -17.95 -17.23 -5.74
CA GLN A 251 -16.54 -17.13 -5.35
C GLN A 251 -15.77 -16.05 -6.12
N VAL A 252 -16.27 -15.65 -7.29
CA VAL A 252 -15.72 -14.52 -8.04
C VAL A 252 -16.77 -13.41 -8.05
N ALA A 253 -16.42 -12.23 -7.56
CA ALA A 253 -17.31 -11.06 -7.56
C ALA A 253 -16.63 -9.90 -8.29
N TRP A 254 -17.38 -9.13 -9.08
CA TRP A 254 -16.79 -8.01 -9.80
C TRP A 254 -17.72 -6.82 -9.94
N MET A 255 -17.13 -5.66 -10.21
CA MET A 255 -17.81 -4.42 -10.57
C MET A 255 -17.09 -3.77 -11.76
N VAL A 256 -17.79 -2.89 -12.47
CA VAL A 256 -17.27 -2.11 -13.59
C VAL A 256 -17.37 -0.62 -13.28
N ILE A 257 -16.32 0.11 -13.60
CA ILE A 257 -16.33 1.57 -13.66
C ILE A 257 -16.45 1.98 -15.13
N PRO A 258 -17.65 2.36 -15.59
CA PRO A 258 -17.80 2.78 -16.98
C PRO A 258 -17.08 4.10 -17.25
N ARG A 259 -16.40 4.19 -18.39
CA ARG A 259 -15.68 5.41 -18.81
C ARG A 259 -16.57 6.66 -18.75
N GLU A 260 -17.81 6.53 -19.27
CA GLU A 260 -18.76 7.65 -19.28
C GLU A 260 -19.09 8.16 -17.89
N ALA A 261 -19.28 7.24 -16.92
CA ALA A 261 -19.61 7.63 -15.55
C ALA A 261 -18.43 8.36 -14.90
N TYR A 262 -17.23 7.83 -15.08
CA TYR A 262 -15.99 8.44 -14.56
C TYR A 262 -15.80 9.86 -15.10
N ALA A 263 -15.89 10.02 -16.42
CA ALA A 263 -15.70 11.32 -17.10
C ALA A 263 -16.80 12.33 -16.72
N ARG A 264 -18.08 11.92 -16.77
CA ARG A 264 -19.22 12.83 -16.50
C ARG A 264 -19.27 13.34 -15.06
N LEU A 265 -18.77 12.56 -14.13
CA LEU A 265 -18.76 12.95 -12.71
C LEU A 265 -17.51 13.76 -12.34
N GLY A 266 -16.58 13.92 -13.27
CA GLY A 266 -15.31 14.63 -13.03
C GLY A 266 -14.47 13.94 -11.98
N CYS A 267 -14.44 12.59 -12.02
CA CYS A 267 -13.69 11.81 -11.05
C CYS A 267 -12.19 11.87 -11.34
N GLU A 268 -11.42 11.72 -10.28
CA GLU A 268 -9.96 11.71 -10.32
C GLU A 268 -9.46 10.32 -9.89
N PRO A 269 -8.19 9.98 -10.14
CA PRO A 269 -7.66 8.66 -9.74
C PRO A 269 -7.89 8.33 -8.27
N ASP A 270 -7.77 9.31 -7.38
CA ASP A 270 -7.99 9.12 -5.93
C ASP A 270 -9.43 8.70 -5.60
N ASP A 271 -10.41 9.04 -6.45
CA ASP A 271 -11.80 8.62 -6.24
C ASP A 271 -12.01 7.11 -6.43
N LEU A 272 -11.03 6.42 -7.01
CA LEU A 272 -11.10 4.98 -7.26
C LEU A 272 -10.47 4.15 -6.14
N GLU A 273 -9.69 4.79 -5.26
CA GLU A 273 -8.96 4.07 -4.20
C GLU A 273 -9.95 3.29 -3.32
N GLY A 274 -9.67 2.00 -3.12
CA GLY A 274 -10.48 1.11 -2.29
C GLY A 274 -11.80 0.65 -2.91
N LEU A 275 -12.20 1.11 -4.11
CA LEU A 275 -13.45 0.62 -4.71
C LEU A 275 -13.40 -0.88 -5.03
N VAL A 276 -12.22 -1.42 -5.30
CA VAL A 276 -12.04 -2.86 -5.54
C VAL A 276 -12.36 -3.70 -4.30
N ASP A 277 -12.36 -3.10 -3.10
CA ASP A 277 -12.69 -3.82 -1.88
C ASP A 277 -14.19 -4.05 -1.73
N VAL A 278 -15.03 -3.31 -2.45
CA VAL A 278 -16.50 -3.48 -2.38
C VAL A 278 -16.93 -4.89 -2.83
N PRO A 279 -16.55 -5.40 -4.02
CA PRO A 279 -16.90 -6.78 -4.36
C PRO A 279 -16.25 -7.82 -3.44
N ARG A 280 -15.15 -7.50 -2.73
CA ARG A 280 -14.60 -8.40 -1.69
C ARG A 280 -15.56 -8.65 -0.54
N GLU A 281 -16.49 -7.73 -0.28
CA GLU A 281 -17.46 -7.85 0.82
C GLU A 281 -18.61 -8.81 0.49
N VAL A 282 -18.73 -9.26 -0.75
CA VAL A 282 -19.76 -10.24 -1.15
C VAL A 282 -19.48 -11.57 -0.41
N ARG A 283 -20.50 -12.09 0.25
CA ARG A 283 -20.36 -13.33 1.01
C ARG A 283 -19.93 -14.48 0.09
N GLY A 284 -18.82 -15.12 0.42
CA GLY A 284 -18.28 -16.24 -0.34
C GLY A 284 -17.28 -15.83 -1.43
N ALA A 285 -17.11 -14.54 -1.70
CA ALA A 285 -16.13 -14.10 -2.69
C ALA A 285 -14.70 -14.41 -2.23
N GLU A 286 -13.98 -15.18 -3.01
CA GLU A 286 -12.54 -15.46 -2.84
C GLU A 286 -11.70 -14.53 -3.69
N VAL A 287 -12.19 -14.17 -4.88
CA VAL A 287 -11.55 -13.23 -5.80
C VAL A 287 -12.50 -12.08 -6.10
N ALA A 288 -12.04 -10.88 -5.92
CA ALA A 288 -12.76 -9.65 -6.27
C ALA A 288 -12.05 -8.93 -7.41
N VAL A 289 -12.83 -8.45 -8.39
CA VAL A 289 -12.29 -7.77 -9.56
C VAL A 289 -13.00 -6.44 -9.77
N LEU A 290 -12.21 -5.38 -10.00
CA LEU A 290 -12.73 -4.09 -10.45
C LEU A 290 -12.21 -3.84 -11.86
N PHE A 291 -13.12 -3.74 -12.81
CA PHE A 291 -12.82 -3.35 -14.19
C PHE A 291 -13.02 -1.85 -14.32
N ARG A 292 -12.08 -1.18 -14.93
CA ARG A 292 -12.20 0.24 -15.26
C ARG A 292 -11.98 0.42 -16.76
N GLU A 293 -13.02 0.81 -17.45
CA GLU A 293 -12.96 1.14 -18.86
C GLU A 293 -12.16 2.44 -19.03
N MET A 294 -11.10 2.38 -19.84
CA MET A 294 -10.19 3.50 -20.09
C MET A 294 -10.46 4.10 -21.46
N GLU A 295 -9.67 5.12 -21.80
CA GLU A 295 -9.64 5.64 -23.17
C GLU A 295 -8.91 4.64 -24.06
N ASP A 296 -9.07 4.80 -25.38
CA ASP A 296 -8.36 4.02 -26.41
C ASP A 296 -8.62 2.50 -26.37
N GLY A 297 -9.78 2.07 -25.80
CA GLY A 297 -10.16 0.66 -25.81
C GLY A 297 -9.34 -0.20 -24.86
N GLU A 298 -8.81 0.39 -23.80
CA GLU A 298 -8.14 -0.34 -22.73
C GLU A 298 -9.07 -0.55 -21.53
N VAL A 299 -8.89 -1.66 -20.84
CA VAL A 299 -9.56 -1.97 -19.58
C VAL A 299 -8.48 -2.17 -18.51
N LYS A 300 -8.46 -1.30 -17.51
CA LYS A 300 -7.63 -1.51 -16.33
C LYS A 300 -8.36 -2.42 -15.36
N ILE A 301 -7.65 -3.42 -14.84
CA ILE A 301 -8.22 -4.43 -13.96
C ILE A 301 -7.46 -4.37 -12.63
N SER A 302 -8.22 -4.37 -11.54
CA SER A 302 -7.66 -4.51 -10.20
C SER A 302 -8.22 -5.79 -9.59
N PHE A 303 -7.33 -6.61 -9.04
CA PHE A 303 -7.66 -7.88 -8.41
C PHE A 303 -7.40 -7.84 -6.91
N ARG A 304 -8.25 -8.47 -6.14
CA ARG A 304 -8.05 -8.71 -4.71
C ARG A 304 -8.43 -10.15 -4.36
N SER A 305 -7.73 -10.71 -3.39
CA SER A 305 -8.03 -12.05 -2.86
C SER A 305 -8.44 -11.96 -1.39
N ASN A 306 -9.48 -12.72 -1.00
CA ASN A 306 -9.91 -12.87 0.40
C ASN A 306 -9.32 -14.11 1.05
N GLY A 307 -8.83 -15.06 0.27
CA GLY A 307 -8.38 -16.34 0.77
C GLY A 307 -6.99 -16.72 0.30
N ALA A 308 -6.87 -17.94 -0.19
CA ALA A 308 -5.62 -18.50 -0.68
C ALA A 308 -5.32 -18.14 -2.14
N ALA A 309 -6.31 -17.67 -2.89
CA ALA A 309 -6.20 -17.41 -4.32
C ALA A 309 -5.06 -16.43 -4.65
N ASP A 310 -4.11 -16.87 -5.48
CA ASP A 310 -2.98 -16.04 -5.90
C ASP A 310 -3.37 -15.15 -7.08
N VAL A 311 -3.87 -13.94 -6.78
CA VAL A 311 -4.26 -13.00 -7.82
C VAL A 311 -3.08 -12.38 -8.56
N ASN A 312 -1.85 -12.54 -8.08
CA ASN A 312 -0.67 -12.15 -8.85
C ASN A 312 -0.46 -13.11 -10.02
N ALA A 313 -0.58 -14.41 -9.76
CA ALA A 313 -0.52 -15.41 -10.84
C ALA A 313 -1.61 -15.14 -11.89
N LEU A 314 -2.81 -14.74 -11.45
CA LEU A 314 -3.89 -14.34 -12.34
C LEU A 314 -3.51 -13.11 -13.17
N ALA A 315 -3.00 -12.06 -12.54
CA ALA A 315 -2.61 -10.82 -13.23
C ALA A 315 -1.51 -11.06 -14.27
N LEU A 316 -0.54 -11.92 -13.96
CA LEU A 316 0.56 -12.26 -14.88
C LEU A 316 0.04 -12.90 -16.19
N ARG A 317 -1.07 -13.66 -16.15
CA ARG A 317 -1.70 -14.24 -17.36
C ARG A 317 -2.16 -13.14 -18.33
N PHE A 318 -2.42 -11.95 -17.81
CA PHE A 318 -2.92 -10.80 -18.57
C PHE A 318 -1.85 -9.70 -18.72
N GLY A 319 -0.57 -10.04 -18.56
CA GLY A 319 0.53 -9.09 -18.73
C GLY A 319 0.68 -8.08 -17.59
N GLY A 320 0.03 -8.33 -16.46
CA GLY A 320 0.07 -7.48 -15.27
C GLY A 320 0.99 -8.00 -14.18
N GLY A 321 0.67 -7.69 -12.93
CA GLY A 321 1.45 -8.16 -11.77
C GLY A 321 1.03 -7.47 -10.49
N GLY A 322 1.72 -7.79 -9.40
CA GLY A 322 1.46 -7.24 -8.07
C GLY A 322 1.80 -8.23 -6.96
N HIS A 323 0.96 -8.27 -5.95
CA HIS A 323 1.09 -9.17 -4.80
C HIS A 323 0.12 -10.35 -4.92
N VAL A 324 0.39 -11.39 -4.15
CA VAL A 324 -0.47 -12.58 -4.06
C VAL A 324 -1.93 -12.19 -3.79
N ARG A 325 -2.17 -11.15 -2.96
CA ARG A 325 -3.54 -10.74 -2.59
C ARG A 325 -4.03 -9.44 -3.23
N ALA A 326 -3.17 -8.73 -3.98
CA ALA A 326 -3.51 -7.45 -4.59
C ALA A 326 -2.67 -7.23 -5.84
N SER A 327 -3.29 -7.29 -7.00
CA SER A 327 -2.57 -7.17 -8.28
C SER A 327 -3.42 -6.46 -9.32
N GLY A 328 -2.88 -6.21 -10.48
CA GLY A 328 -3.61 -5.56 -11.56
C GLY A 328 -3.00 -5.79 -12.92
N ALA A 329 -3.80 -5.49 -13.95
CA ALA A 329 -3.39 -5.59 -15.35
C ALA A 329 -4.06 -4.50 -16.16
N VAL A 330 -3.56 -4.26 -17.37
CA VAL A 330 -4.24 -3.43 -18.38
C VAL A 330 -4.34 -4.26 -19.65
N ILE A 331 -5.54 -4.41 -20.18
CA ILE A 331 -5.82 -5.23 -21.36
C ILE A 331 -6.49 -4.35 -22.42
N SER A 332 -6.04 -4.45 -23.66
CA SER A 332 -6.74 -3.85 -24.83
C SER A 332 -7.82 -4.81 -25.30
N GLY A 333 -9.05 -4.33 -25.48
CA GLY A 333 -10.17 -5.17 -25.97
C GLY A 333 -11.52 -4.61 -25.56
N GLU A 334 -12.57 -5.23 -26.10
CA GLU A 334 -13.94 -4.89 -25.76
C GLU A 334 -14.24 -5.30 -24.33
N LEU A 335 -14.88 -4.42 -23.57
CA LEU A 335 -15.12 -4.59 -22.13
C LEU A 335 -15.76 -5.94 -21.79
N ASP A 336 -16.83 -6.31 -22.51
CA ASP A 336 -17.56 -7.55 -22.23
C ASP A 336 -16.72 -8.81 -22.50
N GLU A 337 -15.83 -8.75 -23.50
CA GLU A 337 -14.88 -9.84 -23.78
C GLU A 337 -13.84 -9.95 -22.67
N VAL A 338 -13.26 -8.81 -22.27
CA VAL A 338 -12.29 -8.77 -21.17
C VAL A 338 -12.89 -9.29 -19.87
N ILE A 339 -14.11 -8.86 -19.53
CA ILE A 339 -14.81 -9.35 -18.32
C ILE A 339 -14.96 -10.88 -18.38
N ARG A 340 -15.48 -11.39 -19.49
CA ARG A 340 -15.70 -12.84 -19.66
C ARG A 340 -14.41 -13.63 -19.47
N ASP A 341 -13.32 -13.20 -20.13
CA ASP A 341 -12.05 -13.92 -20.11
C ASP A 341 -11.40 -13.87 -18.70
N VAL A 342 -11.45 -12.71 -18.05
CA VAL A 342 -10.88 -12.53 -16.72
C VAL A 342 -11.69 -13.28 -15.65
N VAL A 343 -13.04 -13.24 -15.73
CA VAL A 343 -13.91 -13.95 -14.78
C VAL A 343 -13.74 -15.47 -14.94
N ALA A 344 -13.62 -15.96 -16.18
CA ALA A 344 -13.35 -17.38 -16.42
C ALA A 344 -11.99 -17.81 -15.83
N ALA A 345 -10.94 -17.00 -16.06
CA ALA A 345 -9.61 -17.30 -15.51
C ALA A 345 -9.58 -17.24 -13.99
N ALA A 346 -10.32 -16.30 -13.38
CA ALA A 346 -10.48 -16.20 -11.92
C ALA A 346 -11.22 -17.45 -11.38
N GLY A 347 -12.22 -17.91 -12.11
CA GLY A 347 -12.93 -19.15 -11.78
C GLY A 347 -12.03 -20.36 -11.76
N GLU A 348 -11.18 -20.53 -12.77
CA GLU A 348 -10.18 -21.61 -12.79
C GLU A 348 -9.29 -21.60 -11.55
N LEU A 349 -8.94 -20.40 -11.09
CA LEU A 349 -8.07 -20.24 -9.92
C LEU A 349 -8.79 -20.71 -8.63
N VAL A 350 -10.04 -20.32 -8.43
CA VAL A 350 -10.79 -20.70 -7.21
C VAL A 350 -11.21 -22.17 -7.25
N ASP A 351 -11.58 -22.72 -8.43
CA ASP A 351 -11.94 -24.13 -8.58
C ASP A 351 -10.73 -25.05 -8.31
N ALA A 352 -9.51 -24.63 -8.65
CA ALA A 352 -8.28 -25.39 -8.43
C ALA A 352 -7.91 -25.49 -6.94
N GLU A 353 -8.40 -24.59 -6.12
CA GLU A 353 -8.08 -24.55 -4.68
C GLU A 353 -9.09 -25.30 -3.82
N GLU A 354 -10.24 -25.75 -4.36
CA GLU A 354 -11.14 -26.62 -3.61
C GLU A 354 -10.49 -27.98 -3.39
N PRO A 355 -10.24 -28.42 -2.14
CA PRO A 355 -9.75 -29.78 -1.92
C PRO A 355 -10.82 -30.76 -2.40
N ALA A 356 -10.43 -31.73 -3.21
CA ALA A 356 -11.30 -32.81 -3.65
C ALA A 356 -11.82 -33.59 -2.42
N GLY A 357 -12.98 -33.27 -1.90
CA GLY A 357 -13.53 -34.01 -0.79
C GLY A 357 -14.52 -33.34 0.14
N LEU A 358 -15.46 -32.55 -0.38
CA LEU A 358 -16.70 -32.27 0.37
C LEU A 358 -17.88 -32.51 -0.59
N ALA A 359 -18.23 -33.80 -0.71
CA ALA A 359 -19.46 -34.17 -1.39
C ALA A 359 -20.66 -33.52 -0.67
N ALA A 360 -21.52 -32.94 -1.44
CA ALA A 360 -22.72 -32.22 -1.00
C ALA A 360 -23.49 -33.00 0.10
N GLY A 361 -23.56 -32.38 1.28
CA GLY A 361 -24.56 -32.79 2.26
C GLY A 361 -25.93 -32.45 1.71
N GLU A 362 -26.82 -33.43 1.77
CA GLU A 362 -28.22 -33.28 1.35
C GLU A 362 -28.92 -32.15 2.11
N PRO A 363 -29.81 -31.40 1.47
CA PRO A 363 -30.54 -30.34 2.19
C PRO A 363 -31.51 -30.96 3.19
N GLU A 364 -31.35 -30.67 4.46
CA GLU A 364 -32.38 -30.95 5.45
C GLU A 364 -33.64 -30.14 5.11
N ARG A 365 -34.79 -30.81 5.15
CA ARG A 365 -36.13 -30.28 4.83
C ARG A 365 -36.58 -29.20 5.84
#